data_5881cbdc2597566b4276349db32d19ab
#
_entry.id   5881cbdc2597566b4276349db32d19ab
#
_cell.length_a   1.000
_cell.length_b   1.000
_cell.length_c   1.000
_cell.angle_alpha   90.00
_cell.angle_beta   90.00
_cell.angle_gamma   90.00
#
_symmetry.space_group_name_H-M   'P 1'
#
loop_
_entity.id
_entity.type
_entity.pdbx_description
1 polymer ?
#
loop_
_entity_poly.entity_id
_entity_poly.type
_entity_poly.pdbx_seq_one_letter_code
_entity_poly.pdbx_strand_id
1 'polypeptide(L)'
;MAEFDFDVLVVGSGFGGSVTALRATEKGYRVGVLEAGRRFDTSTLPRSSWQLRRFLWAPALGLRGIQRITPLKDVAVLSGAGVGGGSLVYANTLYEPLAPFYTDPQWGHITDWRAELAPFYDQARRMLGVNEVPEDTPADAYIRRLADDLGVADTYHRTPVGVGFGKPGERVPDPYFGGEGPEKVGCTRCGSCMVGCRVGAKNTLDRNYLYLAEKNGAVVHPDTQVTDLEPMAGGGWRVTTDRPGAVARHRPRTFTAERVVLSAGVLGTVKLLLRLRDAGRLPALSDRLGDVVRTNSEAIVGASARTARPASSGAAFGAPKMPMMPSPMCLSSVPLVSKTIRSSGRK
;
A
#
# COMPACT_ATOMS: atom_id res chain seq x y z
N MET A 1 6.34 -36.96 -10.59
CA MET A 1 6.45 -35.49 -10.68
C MET A 1 7.04 -35.02 -9.36
N ALA A 2 8.02 -34.11 -9.36
CA ALA A 2 8.52 -33.57 -8.11
C ALA A 2 7.37 -32.87 -7.35
N GLU A 3 7.18 -33.22 -6.09
CA GLU A 3 6.17 -32.58 -5.27
C GLU A 3 6.71 -31.22 -4.82
N PHE A 4 6.12 -30.13 -5.29
CA PHE A 4 6.45 -28.77 -4.86
C PHE A 4 5.78 -28.47 -3.53
N ASP A 5 6.39 -27.60 -2.72
CA ASP A 5 5.76 -27.08 -1.49
C ASP A 5 4.47 -26.33 -1.83
N PHE A 6 4.47 -25.55 -2.91
CA PHE A 6 3.34 -24.77 -3.40
C PHE A 6 3.18 -24.88 -4.93
N ASP A 7 1.95 -24.72 -5.40
CA ASP A 7 1.68 -24.59 -6.84
C ASP A 7 2.03 -23.15 -7.28
N VAL A 8 1.72 -22.16 -6.42
CA VAL A 8 2.04 -20.75 -6.63
C VAL A 8 2.69 -20.16 -5.39
N LEU A 9 3.88 -19.60 -5.56
CA LEU A 9 4.59 -18.87 -4.50
C LEU A 9 4.64 -17.38 -4.83
N VAL A 10 4.05 -16.55 -3.97
CA VAL A 10 3.95 -15.10 -4.15
C VAL A 10 5.00 -14.40 -3.30
N VAL A 11 5.83 -13.58 -3.92
CA VAL A 11 6.88 -12.80 -3.25
C VAL A 11 6.38 -11.39 -2.98
N GLY A 12 6.02 -11.11 -1.74
CA GLY A 12 5.43 -9.86 -1.28
C GLY A 12 3.92 -9.94 -1.09
N SER A 13 3.44 -9.42 0.02
CA SER A 13 2.04 -9.44 0.46
C SER A 13 1.30 -8.11 0.29
N GLY A 14 1.85 -7.21 -0.55
CA GLY A 14 1.22 -5.94 -0.90
C GLY A 14 0.00 -6.10 -1.83
N PHE A 15 -0.45 -5.00 -2.44
CA PHE A 15 -1.68 -5.01 -3.28
C PHE A 15 -1.67 -6.11 -4.35
N GLY A 16 -0.63 -6.18 -5.19
CA GLY A 16 -0.56 -7.18 -6.23
C GLY A 16 -0.48 -8.62 -5.70
N GLY A 17 0.35 -8.83 -4.66
CA GLY A 17 0.53 -10.17 -4.07
C GLY A 17 -0.70 -10.70 -3.36
N SER A 18 -1.41 -9.84 -2.62
CA SER A 18 -2.62 -10.23 -1.90
C SER A 18 -3.78 -10.59 -2.85
N VAL A 19 -3.95 -9.82 -3.93
CA VAL A 19 -4.94 -10.13 -4.97
C VAL A 19 -4.60 -11.45 -5.65
N THR A 20 -3.33 -11.64 -6.04
CA THR A 20 -2.86 -12.89 -6.65
C THR A 20 -3.11 -14.09 -5.72
N ALA A 21 -2.77 -13.96 -4.44
CA ALA A 21 -2.96 -15.03 -3.47
C ALA A 21 -4.42 -15.46 -3.37
N LEU A 22 -5.35 -14.50 -3.25
CA LEU A 22 -6.78 -14.81 -3.20
C LEU A 22 -7.26 -15.45 -4.50
N ARG A 23 -6.94 -14.84 -5.66
CA ARG A 23 -7.42 -15.36 -6.96
C ARG A 23 -6.86 -16.75 -7.28
N ALA A 24 -5.64 -17.07 -6.83
CA ALA A 24 -5.06 -18.39 -7.00
C ALA A 24 -5.72 -19.43 -6.07
N THR A 25 -5.97 -19.09 -4.79
CA THR A 25 -6.66 -20.01 -3.87
C THR A 25 -8.11 -20.28 -4.28
N GLU A 26 -8.84 -19.29 -4.82
CA GLU A 26 -10.18 -19.49 -5.37
C GLU A 26 -10.21 -20.48 -6.56
N LYS A 27 -9.09 -20.66 -7.24
CA LYS A 27 -8.90 -21.65 -8.32
C LYS A 27 -8.39 -23.00 -7.82
N GLY A 28 -8.24 -23.18 -6.51
CA GLY A 28 -7.81 -24.44 -5.89
C GLY A 28 -6.29 -24.63 -5.85
N TYR A 29 -5.47 -23.64 -6.18
CA TYR A 29 -4.02 -23.75 -6.05
C TYR A 29 -3.56 -23.68 -4.60
N ARG A 30 -2.52 -24.46 -4.26
CA ARG A 30 -1.79 -24.33 -2.99
C ARG A 30 -0.89 -23.10 -3.08
N VAL A 31 -1.17 -22.08 -2.26
CA VAL A 31 -0.50 -20.77 -2.34
C VAL A 31 0.33 -20.49 -1.11
N GLY A 32 1.61 -20.16 -1.32
CA GLY A 32 2.49 -19.57 -0.32
C GLY A 32 2.71 -18.08 -0.59
N VAL A 33 2.77 -17.26 0.46
CA VAL A 33 3.10 -15.83 0.35
C VAL A 33 4.29 -15.52 1.24
N LEU A 34 5.38 -15.03 0.68
CA LEU A 34 6.61 -14.68 1.38
C LEU A 34 6.67 -13.16 1.60
N GLU A 35 6.62 -12.71 2.85
CA GLU A 35 6.66 -11.30 3.21
C GLU A 35 7.90 -10.98 4.04
N ALA A 36 8.67 -10.00 3.58
CA ALA A 36 9.87 -9.56 4.29
C ALA A 36 9.56 -8.94 5.65
N GLY A 37 8.45 -8.23 5.77
CA GLY A 37 8.04 -7.59 7.00
C GLY A 37 7.30 -8.51 7.96
N ARG A 38 6.99 -7.98 9.13
CA ARG A 38 6.28 -8.69 10.20
C ARG A 38 4.77 -8.69 9.93
N ARG A 39 4.05 -9.59 10.60
CA ARG A 39 2.60 -9.45 10.77
C ARG A 39 2.33 -8.51 11.95
N PHE A 40 1.43 -7.57 11.75
CA PHE A 40 0.99 -6.62 12.77
C PHE A 40 -0.50 -6.83 13.06
N ASP A 41 -0.85 -6.58 14.31
CA ASP A 41 -2.23 -6.47 14.79
C ASP A 41 -2.45 -5.10 15.41
N THR A 42 -3.68 -4.81 15.83
CA THR A 42 -4.04 -3.52 16.42
C THR A 42 -3.25 -3.17 17.69
N SER A 43 -2.70 -4.15 18.40
CA SER A 43 -1.90 -3.97 19.62
C SER A 43 -0.42 -3.72 19.32
N THR A 44 0.10 -4.30 18.23
CA THR A 44 1.51 -4.24 17.84
C THR A 44 1.84 -3.08 16.91
N LEU A 45 0.82 -2.48 16.25
CA LEU A 45 0.99 -1.27 15.45
C LEU A 45 1.52 -0.09 16.30
N PRO A 46 2.32 0.83 15.71
CA PRO A 46 2.84 1.99 16.42
C PRO A 46 1.71 2.95 16.85
N ARG A 47 1.88 3.59 17.98
CA ARG A 47 0.96 4.67 18.47
C ARG A 47 1.25 6.00 17.79
N SER A 48 2.50 6.19 17.36
CA SER A 48 2.96 7.38 16.66
C SER A 48 4.24 7.06 15.87
N SER A 49 4.63 7.95 14.97
CA SER A 49 5.89 7.86 14.22
C SER A 49 7.14 7.93 15.11
N TRP A 50 7.03 8.43 16.35
CA TRP A 50 8.13 8.47 17.32
C TRP A 50 8.47 7.11 17.92
N GLN A 51 7.59 6.13 17.82
CA GLN A 51 7.91 4.75 18.20
C GLN A 51 8.76 4.07 17.12
N LEU A 52 9.98 4.54 16.90
CA LEU A 52 10.85 4.19 15.77
C LEU A 52 10.96 2.68 15.53
N ARG A 53 11.11 1.87 16.59
CA ARG A 53 11.21 0.41 16.46
C ARG A 53 9.97 -0.26 15.87
N ARG A 54 8.79 0.33 16.07
CA ARG A 54 7.51 -0.16 15.53
C ARG A 54 7.12 0.56 14.25
N PHE A 55 7.64 1.77 14.03
CA PHE A 55 7.29 2.59 12.87
C PHE A 55 8.26 2.40 11.72
N LEU A 56 9.58 2.56 11.93
CA LEU A 56 10.56 2.51 10.84
C LEU A 56 10.97 1.08 10.47
N TRP A 57 11.13 0.87 9.18
CA TRP A 57 11.72 -0.34 8.61
C TRP A 57 13.15 -0.07 8.15
N ALA A 58 14.11 -0.45 8.98
CA ALA A 58 15.53 -0.48 8.67
C ALA A 58 16.15 -1.71 9.36
N PRO A 59 15.95 -2.93 8.83
CA PRO A 59 16.25 -4.18 9.52
C PRO A 59 17.74 -4.34 9.85
N ALA A 60 18.64 -3.75 9.06
CA ALA A 60 20.08 -3.73 9.38
C ALA A 60 20.38 -2.96 10.69
N LEU A 61 19.52 -2.05 11.11
CA LEU A 61 19.59 -1.31 12.37
C LEU A 61 18.69 -1.91 13.46
N GLY A 62 18.12 -3.11 13.24
CA GLY A 62 17.17 -3.75 14.14
C GLY A 62 15.77 -3.10 14.17
N LEU A 63 15.49 -2.14 13.28
CA LEU A 63 14.19 -1.48 13.16
C LEU A 63 13.30 -2.27 12.20
N ARG A 64 12.22 -2.84 12.72
CA ARG A 64 11.33 -3.73 11.97
C ARG A 64 9.87 -3.28 12.05
N GLY A 65 9.67 -1.97 11.82
CA GLY A 65 8.35 -1.33 11.79
C GLY A 65 7.67 -1.41 10.44
N ILE A 66 6.60 -0.65 10.29
CA ILE A 66 5.70 -0.70 9.11
C ILE A 66 6.14 0.20 7.96
N GLN A 67 6.93 1.27 8.22
CA GLN A 67 7.25 2.32 7.26
C GLN A 67 8.68 2.18 6.74
N ARG A 68 8.83 1.89 5.47
CA ARG A 68 10.10 1.97 4.76
C ARG A 68 10.21 3.35 4.10
N ILE A 69 11.36 3.99 4.28
CA ILE A 69 11.72 5.25 3.62
C ILE A 69 12.96 4.96 2.78
N THR A 70 12.85 5.19 1.47
CA THR A 70 13.96 5.01 0.54
C THR A 70 14.29 6.37 -0.07
N PRO A 71 15.33 7.07 0.41
CA PRO A 71 15.78 8.31 -0.20
C PRO A 71 16.48 8.01 -1.53
N LEU A 72 16.10 8.74 -2.56
CA LEU A 72 16.75 8.78 -3.86
C LEU A 72 17.19 10.22 -4.12
N LYS A 73 17.88 10.47 -5.25
CA LYS A 73 18.46 11.79 -5.53
C LYS A 73 17.43 12.93 -5.48
N ASP A 74 16.28 12.74 -6.13
CA ASP A 74 15.28 13.79 -6.31
C ASP A 74 13.92 13.46 -5.67
N VAL A 75 13.79 12.28 -5.03
CA VAL A 75 12.54 11.79 -4.47
C VAL A 75 12.76 10.90 -3.25
N ALA A 76 11.87 10.96 -2.28
CA ALA A 76 11.81 9.99 -1.19
C ALA A 76 10.63 9.06 -1.40
N VAL A 77 10.90 7.75 -1.56
CA VAL A 77 9.85 6.75 -1.72
C VAL A 77 9.41 6.23 -0.35
N LEU A 78 8.17 6.48 0.00
CA LEU A 78 7.51 5.93 1.19
C LEU A 78 6.79 4.65 0.81
N SER A 79 7.11 3.54 1.47
CA SER A 79 6.48 2.25 1.21
C SER A 79 6.24 1.47 2.49
N GLY A 80 5.29 0.54 2.45
CA GLY A 80 5.00 -0.33 3.59
C GLY A 80 5.94 -1.52 3.67
N ALA A 81 6.15 -2.02 4.89
CA ALA A 81 6.80 -3.28 5.18
C ALA A 81 5.99 -4.03 6.25
N GLY A 82 5.58 -5.23 5.94
CA GLY A 82 4.71 -6.06 6.78
C GLY A 82 3.63 -6.74 5.96
N VAL A 83 2.97 -7.72 6.55
CA VAL A 83 1.85 -8.42 5.93
C VAL A 83 0.74 -7.41 5.61
N GLY A 84 0.44 -7.28 4.32
CA GLY A 84 -0.44 -6.22 3.79
C GLY A 84 0.30 -5.06 3.12
N GLY A 85 1.63 -5.03 3.17
CA GLY A 85 2.47 -4.09 2.42
C GLY A 85 2.09 -2.62 2.61
N GLY A 86 1.96 -1.89 1.50
CA GLY A 86 1.64 -0.46 1.49
C GLY A 86 0.31 -0.10 2.13
N SER A 87 -0.65 -1.05 2.23
CA SER A 87 -1.92 -0.81 2.89
C SER A 87 -1.79 -0.48 4.38
N LEU A 88 -0.69 -0.86 5.02
CA LEU A 88 -0.43 -0.54 6.42
C LEU A 88 -0.18 0.96 6.63
N VAL A 89 0.44 1.63 5.66
CA VAL A 89 0.98 2.99 5.81
C VAL A 89 0.35 4.06 4.91
N TYR A 90 -0.43 3.67 3.88
CA TYR A 90 -1.08 4.65 2.99
C TYR A 90 -2.16 5.46 3.72
N ALA A 91 -2.50 6.62 3.18
CA ALA A 91 -3.52 7.52 3.73
C ALA A 91 -4.97 7.06 3.45
N ASN A 92 -5.17 5.83 3.05
CA ASN A 92 -6.46 5.17 2.68
C ASN A 92 -7.10 5.68 1.39
N THR A 93 -6.52 6.65 0.74
CA THR A 93 -7.06 7.27 -0.47
C THR A 93 -7.02 6.28 -1.63
N LEU A 94 -8.16 6.13 -2.31
CA LEU A 94 -8.37 5.14 -3.37
C LEU A 94 -9.07 5.80 -4.57
N TYR A 95 -8.33 6.65 -5.27
CA TYR A 95 -8.79 7.29 -6.50
C TYR A 95 -8.67 6.36 -7.71
N GLU A 96 -9.58 6.54 -8.65
CA GLU A 96 -9.40 6.06 -10.02
C GLU A 96 -8.65 7.10 -10.83
N PRO A 97 -7.86 6.69 -11.83
CA PRO A 97 -7.14 7.62 -12.68
C PRO A 97 -8.08 8.55 -13.44
N LEU A 98 -7.62 9.78 -13.66
CA LEU A 98 -8.32 10.75 -14.50
C LEU A 98 -8.19 10.40 -15.99
N ALA A 99 -9.03 11.02 -16.83
CA ALA A 99 -9.08 10.75 -18.26
C ALA A 99 -7.71 10.76 -18.98
N PRO A 100 -6.77 11.67 -18.68
CA PRO A 100 -5.45 11.67 -19.33
C PRO A 100 -4.63 10.38 -19.13
N PHE A 101 -4.87 9.63 -18.06
CA PHE A 101 -4.21 8.34 -17.85
C PHE A 101 -4.60 7.33 -18.93
N TYR A 102 -5.88 7.25 -19.26
CA TYR A 102 -6.39 6.26 -20.20
C TYR A 102 -6.00 6.55 -21.65
N THR A 103 -5.72 7.80 -21.95
CA THR A 103 -5.37 8.29 -23.30
C THR A 103 -3.89 8.66 -23.45
N ASP A 104 -3.03 8.30 -22.48
CA ASP A 104 -1.59 8.57 -22.55
C ASP A 104 -0.98 7.97 -23.83
N PRO A 105 -0.20 8.75 -24.61
CA PRO A 105 0.39 8.27 -25.88
C PRO A 105 1.25 7.01 -25.77
N GLN A 106 1.76 6.71 -24.57
CA GLN A 106 2.60 5.53 -24.35
C GLN A 106 1.80 4.22 -24.36
N TRP A 107 0.51 4.24 -24.03
CA TRP A 107 -0.33 3.03 -23.97
C TRP A 107 -1.77 3.21 -24.45
N GLY A 108 -2.27 4.44 -24.58
CA GLY A 108 -3.67 4.73 -24.96
C GLY A 108 -4.05 4.18 -26.35
N HIS A 109 -3.07 3.90 -27.19
CA HIS A 109 -3.26 3.33 -28.53
C HIS A 109 -3.46 1.79 -28.52
N ILE A 110 -3.25 1.11 -27.40
CA ILE A 110 -3.29 -0.37 -27.31
C ILE A 110 -4.73 -0.87 -27.24
N THR A 111 -5.56 -0.23 -26.38
CA THR A 111 -6.97 -0.59 -26.18
C THR A 111 -7.71 0.54 -25.48
N ASP A 112 -9.05 0.44 -25.36
CA ASP A 112 -9.83 1.29 -24.47
C ASP A 112 -9.62 0.86 -23.00
N TRP A 113 -8.55 1.40 -22.39
CA TRP A 113 -8.20 1.10 -21.01
C TRP A 113 -9.27 1.46 -19.99
N ARG A 114 -10.13 2.45 -20.29
CA ARG A 114 -11.23 2.81 -19.39
C ARG A 114 -12.26 1.67 -19.33
N ALA A 115 -12.66 1.16 -20.49
CA ALA A 115 -13.59 0.05 -20.56
C ALA A 115 -13.00 -1.24 -19.99
N GLU A 116 -11.74 -1.54 -20.34
CA GLU A 116 -11.05 -2.75 -19.87
C GLU A 116 -10.87 -2.78 -18.34
N LEU A 117 -10.54 -1.65 -17.71
CA LEU A 117 -10.24 -1.59 -16.29
C LEU A 117 -11.47 -1.36 -15.40
N ALA A 118 -12.58 -0.86 -15.93
CA ALA A 118 -13.77 -0.54 -15.15
C ALA A 118 -14.25 -1.69 -14.24
N PRO A 119 -14.44 -2.95 -14.72
CA PRO A 119 -14.89 -4.04 -13.86
C PRO A 119 -13.89 -4.39 -12.75
N PHE A 120 -12.60 -4.16 -12.97
CA PHE A 120 -11.56 -4.39 -11.96
C PHE A 120 -11.53 -3.27 -10.92
N TYR A 121 -11.80 -2.02 -11.30
CA TYR A 121 -11.97 -0.92 -10.35
C TYR A 121 -13.20 -1.15 -9.48
N ASP A 122 -14.33 -1.56 -10.04
CA ASP A 122 -15.53 -1.90 -9.27
C ASP A 122 -15.26 -3.03 -8.28
N GLN A 123 -14.55 -4.06 -8.71
CA GLN A 123 -14.14 -5.15 -7.83
C GLN A 123 -13.21 -4.64 -6.72
N ALA A 124 -12.21 -3.82 -7.05
CA ALA A 124 -11.28 -3.26 -6.08
C ALA A 124 -11.98 -2.36 -5.06
N ARG A 125 -12.91 -1.50 -5.49
CA ARG A 125 -13.75 -0.66 -4.61
C ARG A 125 -14.49 -1.51 -3.57
N ARG A 126 -15.15 -2.57 -4.02
CA ARG A 126 -15.87 -3.51 -3.14
C ARG A 126 -14.92 -4.19 -2.17
N MET A 127 -13.82 -4.78 -2.67
CA MET A 127 -12.87 -5.56 -1.87
C MET A 127 -12.09 -4.70 -0.87
N LEU A 128 -11.80 -3.46 -1.21
CA LEU A 128 -11.12 -2.51 -0.32
C LEU A 128 -12.10 -1.73 0.56
N GLY A 129 -13.40 -1.96 0.39
CA GLY A 129 -14.45 -1.31 1.19
C GLY A 129 -14.37 0.21 1.09
N VAL A 130 -14.36 0.72 -0.15
CA VAL A 130 -14.22 2.15 -0.42
C VAL A 130 -15.50 2.89 -0.03
N ASN A 131 -15.36 3.91 0.79
CA ASN A 131 -16.41 4.82 1.20
C ASN A 131 -15.95 6.26 1.02
N GLU A 132 -16.87 7.18 0.81
CA GLU A 132 -16.56 8.60 0.91
C GLU A 132 -16.42 9.03 2.37
N VAL A 133 -15.55 10.01 2.64
CA VAL A 133 -15.47 10.63 3.96
C VAL A 133 -16.81 11.29 4.28
N PRO A 134 -17.50 10.92 5.38
CA PRO A 134 -18.89 11.33 5.60
C PRO A 134 -19.07 12.79 6.00
N GLU A 135 -18.02 13.44 6.47
CA GLU A 135 -18.06 14.81 7.02
C GLU A 135 -16.89 15.62 6.50
N ASP A 136 -17.13 16.93 6.35
CA ASP A 136 -16.08 17.88 6.09
C ASP A 136 -15.31 18.22 7.36
N THR A 137 -14.01 18.38 7.25
CA THR A 137 -13.14 18.88 8.31
C THR A 137 -12.89 20.39 8.13
N PRO A 138 -12.38 21.10 9.12
CA PRO A 138 -11.99 22.51 8.94
C PRO A 138 -11.00 22.72 7.78
N ALA A 139 -10.18 21.72 7.45
CA ALA A 139 -9.25 21.78 6.31
C ALA A 139 -9.99 21.79 4.96
N ASP A 140 -11.11 21.10 4.85
CA ASP A 140 -11.89 21.04 3.62
C ASP A 140 -12.44 22.41 3.20
N ALA A 141 -12.80 23.27 4.16
CA ALA A 141 -13.22 24.63 3.88
C ALA A 141 -12.11 25.46 3.21
N TYR A 142 -10.85 25.28 3.63
CA TYR A 142 -9.72 25.95 3.00
C TYR A 142 -9.43 25.42 1.59
N ILE A 143 -9.55 24.09 1.40
CA ILE A 143 -9.35 23.48 0.08
C ILE A 143 -10.45 23.90 -0.89
N ARG A 144 -11.71 23.97 -0.46
CA ARG A 144 -12.81 24.49 -1.30
C ARG A 144 -12.55 25.91 -1.73
N ARG A 145 -12.18 26.78 -0.79
CA ARG A 145 -11.84 28.17 -1.10
C ARG A 145 -10.67 28.26 -2.09
N LEU A 146 -9.63 27.43 -1.90
CA LEU A 146 -8.53 27.38 -2.87
C LEU A 146 -9.00 26.92 -4.25
N ALA A 147 -9.91 25.95 -4.32
CA ALA A 147 -10.49 25.49 -5.58
C ALA A 147 -11.32 26.62 -6.27
N ASP A 148 -12.08 27.40 -5.49
CA ASP A 148 -12.80 28.59 -5.98
C ASP A 148 -11.82 29.64 -6.52
N ASP A 149 -10.78 29.96 -5.74
CA ASP A 149 -9.76 30.97 -6.12
C ASP A 149 -8.98 30.56 -7.39
N LEU A 150 -8.85 29.24 -7.64
CA LEU A 150 -8.20 28.69 -8.84
C LEU A 150 -9.17 28.48 -10.02
N GLY A 151 -10.47 28.69 -9.84
CA GLY A 151 -11.49 28.47 -10.87
C GLY A 151 -11.71 26.99 -11.21
N VAL A 152 -11.49 26.08 -10.24
CA VAL A 152 -11.63 24.63 -10.41
C VAL A 152 -12.54 24.02 -9.32
N ALA A 153 -13.52 24.79 -8.86
CA ALA A 153 -14.43 24.41 -7.78
C ALA A 153 -15.21 23.11 -8.07
N ASP A 154 -15.54 22.88 -9.32
CA ASP A 154 -16.23 21.69 -9.82
C ASP A 154 -15.41 20.40 -9.70
N THR A 155 -14.11 20.51 -9.51
CA THR A 155 -13.23 19.34 -9.29
C THR A 155 -13.17 18.91 -7.83
N TYR A 156 -13.68 19.72 -6.90
CA TYR A 156 -13.69 19.36 -5.49
C TYR A 156 -14.69 18.23 -5.22
N HIS A 157 -14.20 17.20 -4.57
CA HIS A 157 -15.04 16.11 -4.06
C HIS A 157 -14.45 15.52 -2.78
N ARG A 158 -15.27 14.86 -1.99
CA ARG A 158 -14.81 14.14 -0.79
C ARG A 158 -13.96 12.94 -1.20
N THR A 159 -12.90 12.70 -0.43
CA THR A 159 -11.93 11.65 -0.74
C THR A 159 -12.56 10.26 -0.60
N PRO A 160 -12.48 9.41 -1.61
CA PRO A 160 -12.81 8.00 -1.49
C PRO A 160 -11.72 7.29 -0.68
N VAL A 161 -12.11 6.62 0.41
CA VAL A 161 -11.17 6.02 1.37
C VAL A 161 -11.55 4.60 1.74
N GLY A 162 -10.54 3.74 1.94
CA GLY A 162 -10.71 2.37 2.41
C GLY A 162 -10.86 2.32 3.95
N VAL A 163 -11.93 2.91 4.49
CA VAL A 163 -12.20 3.00 5.92
C VAL A 163 -13.66 2.67 6.21
N GLY A 164 -13.90 1.83 7.20
CA GLY A 164 -15.25 1.56 7.70
C GLY A 164 -15.73 2.71 8.59
N PHE A 165 -16.73 3.45 8.11
CA PHE A 165 -17.45 4.42 8.93
C PHE A 165 -18.65 3.72 9.60
N GLY A 166 -19.24 4.36 10.57
CA GLY A 166 -20.32 3.85 11.39
C GLY A 166 -20.22 4.46 12.77
N LYS A 167 -20.83 3.85 13.76
CA LYS A 167 -20.72 4.35 15.11
C LYS A 167 -19.27 4.19 15.63
N PRO A 168 -18.62 5.27 16.04
CA PRO A 168 -17.22 5.25 16.42
C PRO A 168 -16.90 4.20 17.48
N GLY A 169 -15.92 3.32 17.19
CA GLY A 169 -15.47 2.28 18.11
C GLY A 169 -16.38 1.06 18.23
N GLU A 170 -17.57 1.06 17.63
CA GLU A 170 -18.48 -0.09 17.64
C GLU A 170 -17.97 -1.19 16.72
N ARG A 171 -18.03 -2.43 17.22
CA ARG A 171 -17.72 -3.63 16.44
C ARG A 171 -18.95 -4.13 15.73
N VAL A 172 -18.81 -4.44 14.45
CA VAL A 172 -19.87 -5.03 13.64
C VAL A 172 -19.32 -6.25 12.90
N PRO A 173 -20.16 -7.25 12.60
CA PRO A 173 -19.79 -8.32 11.67
C PRO A 173 -19.32 -7.74 10.34
N ASP A 174 -18.62 -8.55 9.54
CA ASP A 174 -18.11 -8.13 8.25
C ASP A 174 -19.21 -7.53 7.35
N PRO A 175 -19.08 -6.28 6.91
CA PRO A 175 -20.07 -5.63 6.04
C PRO A 175 -19.73 -5.73 4.54
N TYR A 176 -18.59 -6.35 4.16
CA TYR A 176 -18.06 -6.27 2.79
C TYR A 176 -18.07 -7.60 2.04
N PHE A 177 -17.95 -8.73 2.75
CA PHE A 177 -17.72 -10.05 2.14
C PHE A 177 -18.81 -11.06 2.50
N GLY A 178 -20.04 -10.59 2.72
CA GLY A 178 -21.18 -11.46 3.03
C GLY A 178 -21.07 -12.17 4.38
N GLY A 179 -20.32 -11.62 5.32
CA GLY A 179 -20.03 -12.20 6.63
C GLY A 179 -18.81 -13.14 6.66
N GLU A 180 -18.15 -13.33 5.52
CA GLU A 180 -16.97 -14.19 5.41
C GLU A 180 -15.67 -13.52 5.87
N GLY A 181 -15.66 -12.19 5.95
CA GLY A 181 -14.53 -11.39 6.38
C GLY A 181 -14.43 -11.21 7.90
N PRO A 182 -13.38 -10.53 8.37
CA PRO A 182 -13.21 -10.24 9.79
C PRO A 182 -14.15 -9.13 10.24
N GLU A 183 -14.50 -9.13 11.53
CA GLU A 183 -15.20 -8.01 12.17
C GLU A 183 -14.56 -6.67 11.83
N LYS A 184 -15.38 -5.65 11.68
CA LYS A 184 -14.98 -4.25 11.47
C LYS A 184 -15.30 -3.39 12.69
N VAL A 185 -14.56 -2.30 12.83
CA VAL A 185 -14.78 -1.33 13.88
C VAL A 185 -15.03 0.03 13.24
N GLY A 186 -16.05 0.74 13.70
CA GLY A 186 -16.35 2.09 13.22
C GLY A 186 -15.19 3.06 13.49
N CYS A 187 -14.83 3.86 12.49
CA CYS A 187 -13.71 4.81 12.57
C CYS A 187 -13.94 5.85 13.68
N THR A 188 -12.95 6.01 14.56
CA THR A 188 -12.97 7.02 15.64
C THR A 188 -12.40 8.38 15.22
N ARG A 189 -12.04 8.55 13.94
CA ARG A 189 -11.48 9.80 13.37
C ARG A 189 -10.20 10.27 14.04
N CYS A 190 -9.39 9.34 14.53
CA CYS A 190 -8.16 9.65 15.29
C CYS A 190 -7.01 10.20 14.42
N GLY A 191 -7.13 10.28 13.08
CA GLY A 191 -6.11 10.80 12.16
C GLY A 191 -4.85 9.93 12.02
N SER A 192 -4.81 8.73 12.61
CA SER A 192 -3.58 7.92 12.72
C SER A 192 -3.40 6.89 11.59
N CYS A 193 -4.05 7.08 10.44
CA CYS A 193 -4.07 6.10 9.36
C CYS A 193 -2.68 5.75 8.81
N MET A 194 -1.78 6.73 8.69
CA MET A 194 -0.43 6.53 8.16
C MET A 194 0.55 5.85 9.14
N VAL A 195 0.19 5.73 10.40
CA VAL A 195 0.97 4.97 11.40
C VAL A 195 0.34 3.63 11.72
N GLY A 196 -0.61 3.18 10.89
CA GLY A 196 -1.38 1.96 11.08
C GLY A 196 -2.65 2.19 11.91
N CYS A 197 -3.71 1.50 11.58
CA CYS A 197 -5.00 1.66 12.25
C CYS A 197 -5.13 0.77 13.46
N ARG A 198 -4.90 1.30 14.66
CA ARG A 198 -5.06 0.57 15.93
C ARG A 198 -6.52 0.35 16.33
N VAL A 199 -7.45 1.07 15.71
CA VAL A 199 -8.89 0.89 15.90
C VAL A 199 -9.41 -0.32 15.13
N GLY A 200 -8.83 -0.61 13.97
CA GLY A 200 -9.30 -1.68 13.07
C GLY A 200 -10.36 -1.23 12.07
N ALA A 201 -10.53 0.08 11.88
CA ALA A 201 -11.48 0.65 10.92
C ALA A 201 -10.93 0.71 9.49
N LYS A 202 -9.60 0.79 9.33
CA LYS A 202 -8.92 0.83 8.03
C LYS A 202 -8.95 -0.55 7.36
N ASN A 203 -9.32 -0.59 6.10
CA ASN A 203 -9.37 -1.81 5.30
C ASN A 203 -7.98 -2.16 4.73
N THR A 204 -7.08 -2.63 5.58
CA THR A 204 -5.77 -3.15 5.18
C THR A 204 -5.88 -4.53 4.54
N LEU A 205 -4.91 -4.90 3.71
CA LEU A 205 -4.96 -6.14 2.91
C LEU A 205 -4.99 -7.42 3.75
N ASP A 206 -4.42 -7.40 4.95
CA ASP A 206 -4.52 -8.49 5.93
C ASP A 206 -5.94 -8.67 6.52
N ARG A 207 -6.84 -7.72 6.25
CA ARG A 207 -8.24 -7.74 6.69
C ARG A 207 -9.24 -7.86 5.54
N ASN A 208 -8.77 -8.11 4.34
CA ASN A 208 -9.60 -8.35 3.15
C ASN A 208 -8.99 -9.45 2.27
N TYR A 209 -8.24 -9.13 1.23
CA TYR A 209 -7.69 -10.11 0.28
C TYR A 209 -6.88 -11.22 0.95
N LEU A 210 -5.93 -10.89 1.84
CA LEU A 210 -5.12 -11.91 2.50
C LEU A 210 -5.92 -12.71 3.52
N TYR A 211 -6.83 -12.05 4.25
CA TYR A 211 -7.71 -12.76 5.18
C TYR A 211 -8.50 -13.85 4.47
N LEU A 212 -9.13 -13.51 3.34
CA LEU A 212 -9.90 -14.47 2.54
C LEU A 212 -8.99 -15.53 1.91
N ALA A 213 -7.79 -15.14 1.44
CA ALA A 213 -6.83 -16.09 0.90
C ALA A 213 -6.38 -17.11 1.96
N GLU A 214 -6.08 -16.67 3.18
CA GLU A 214 -5.71 -17.55 4.30
C GLU A 214 -6.89 -18.44 4.70
N LYS A 215 -8.12 -17.93 4.70
CA LYS A 215 -9.33 -18.72 4.91
C LYS A 215 -9.50 -19.82 3.86
N ASN A 216 -9.08 -19.56 2.61
CA ASN A 216 -9.06 -20.52 1.52
C ASN A 216 -7.78 -21.38 1.47
N GLY A 217 -6.96 -21.36 2.53
CA GLY A 217 -5.79 -22.23 2.67
C GLY A 217 -4.45 -21.66 2.20
N ALA A 218 -4.36 -20.37 1.85
CA ALA A 218 -3.05 -19.73 1.60
C ALA A 218 -2.22 -19.69 2.89
N VAL A 219 -0.90 -19.89 2.76
CA VAL A 219 0.04 -19.80 3.88
C VAL A 219 0.91 -18.56 3.75
N VAL A 220 0.74 -17.61 4.65
CA VAL A 220 1.56 -16.39 4.69
C VAL A 220 2.75 -16.57 5.62
N HIS A 221 3.96 -16.37 5.11
CA HIS A 221 5.22 -16.45 5.85
C HIS A 221 5.76 -15.03 6.10
N PRO A 222 5.47 -14.40 7.25
CA PRO A 222 6.10 -13.13 7.62
C PRO A 222 7.58 -13.31 7.97
N ASP A 223 8.31 -12.18 8.03
CA ASP A 223 9.74 -12.18 8.36
C ASP A 223 10.60 -13.05 7.41
N THR A 224 10.16 -13.20 6.16
CA THR A 224 10.74 -14.12 5.17
C THR A 224 11.07 -13.33 3.90
N GLN A 225 12.32 -12.87 3.80
CA GLN A 225 12.80 -12.09 2.66
C GLN A 225 13.42 -13.02 1.62
N VAL A 226 12.93 -12.95 0.39
CA VAL A 226 13.55 -13.66 -0.73
C VAL A 226 14.92 -13.07 -1.05
N THR A 227 15.91 -13.93 -1.10
CA THR A 227 17.32 -13.57 -1.37
C THR A 227 17.82 -14.16 -2.67
N ASP A 228 17.29 -15.31 -3.10
CA ASP A 228 17.66 -15.96 -4.36
C ASP A 228 16.46 -16.67 -4.99
N LEU A 229 16.49 -16.82 -6.30
CA LEU A 229 15.48 -17.49 -7.10
C LEU A 229 16.16 -18.14 -8.30
N GLU A 230 15.97 -19.45 -8.47
CA GLU A 230 16.55 -20.18 -9.58
C GLU A 230 15.56 -21.17 -10.19
N PRO A 231 15.56 -21.36 -11.54
CA PRO A 231 14.79 -22.41 -12.16
C PRO A 231 15.37 -23.78 -11.82
N MET A 232 14.53 -24.79 -11.70
CA MET A 232 14.93 -26.17 -11.43
C MET A 232 14.98 -26.98 -12.72
N ALA A 233 15.93 -27.91 -12.83
CA ALA A 233 16.12 -28.74 -14.04
C ALA A 233 14.87 -29.53 -14.46
N GLY A 234 14.01 -29.92 -13.49
CA GLY A 234 12.74 -30.64 -13.73
C GLY A 234 11.53 -29.72 -13.93
N GLY A 235 11.71 -28.43 -14.11
CA GLY A 235 10.66 -27.41 -14.10
C GLY A 235 10.39 -26.86 -12.71
N GLY A 236 9.66 -25.74 -12.64
CA GLY A 236 9.41 -25.03 -11.40
C GLY A 236 10.62 -24.24 -10.89
N TRP A 237 10.52 -23.77 -9.65
CA TRP A 237 11.42 -22.78 -9.05
C TRP A 237 11.86 -23.18 -7.65
N ARG A 238 13.12 -22.90 -7.35
CA ARG A 238 13.67 -22.91 -6.00
C ARG A 238 13.82 -21.47 -5.52
N VAL A 239 13.26 -21.15 -4.37
CA VAL A 239 13.24 -19.81 -3.77
C VAL A 239 13.96 -19.88 -2.43
N THR A 240 15.10 -19.21 -2.32
CA THR A 240 15.85 -19.10 -1.06
C THR A 240 15.49 -17.81 -0.35
N THR A 241 15.32 -17.92 0.95
CA THR A 241 14.89 -16.81 1.81
C THR A 241 15.81 -16.69 3.01
N ASP A 242 15.83 -15.51 3.60
CA ASP A 242 16.45 -15.29 4.91
C ASP A 242 15.61 -14.31 5.74
N ARG A 243 15.93 -14.21 7.02
CA ARG A 243 15.30 -13.24 7.90
C ARG A 243 15.87 -11.85 7.60
N PRO A 244 15.05 -10.81 7.39
CA PRO A 244 15.54 -9.47 7.13
C PRO A 244 16.43 -8.94 8.24
N GLY A 245 17.60 -8.37 7.86
CA GLY A 245 18.58 -7.82 8.80
C GLY A 245 19.41 -8.87 9.56
N ALA A 246 19.41 -10.12 9.15
CA ALA A 246 20.32 -11.12 9.67
C ALA A 246 21.76 -10.78 9.25
N VAL A 247 22.59 -10.33 10.19
CA VAL A 247 24.00 -9.99 9.95
C VAL A 247 24.92 -11.15 10.39
N ALA A 248 24.61 -11.79 11.50
CA ALA A 248 25.48 -12.81 12.10
C ALA A 248 24.83 -14.20 12.22
N ARG A 249 23.52 -14.31 12.09
CA ARG A 249 22.78 -15.57 12.19
C ARG A 249 21.84 -15.72 11.00
N HIS A 250 22.42 -16.04 9.86
CA HIS A 250 21.64 -16.46 8.69
C HIS A 250 20.92 -17.77 9.01
N ARG A 251 19.64 -17.82 8.71
CA ARG A 251 18.82 -19.04 8.76
C ARG A 251 18.08 -19.15 7.45
N PRO A 252 18.79 -19.46 6.36
CA PRO A 252 18.17 -19.59 5.07
C PRO A 252 17.13 -20.70 5.10
N ARG A 253 15.99 -20.44 4.46
CA ARG A 253 14.95 -21.42 4.21
C ARG A 253 14.75 -21.50 2.70
N THR A 254 14.46 -22.68 2.23
CA THR A 254 14.19 -22.92 0.82
C THR A 254 12.74 -23.35 0.65
N PHE A 255 12.11 -22.84 -0.37
CA PHE A 255 10.78 -23.23 -0.83
C PHE A 255 10.86 -23.64 -2.30
N THR A 256 10.01 -24.56 -2.69
CA THR A 256 9.84 -24.98 -4.08
C THR A 256 8.43 -24.68 -4.56
N ALA A 257 8.29 -24.21 -5.80
CA ALA A 257 6.99 -23.93 -6.37
C ALA A 257 6.98 -24.18 -7.87
N GLU A 258 5.83 -24.57 -8.41
CA GLU A 258 5.64 -24.67 -9.85
C GLU A 258 5.76 -23.30 -10.53
N ARG A 259 5.16 -22.28 -9.91
CA ARG A 259 5.14 -20.89 -10.39
C ARG A 259 5.49 -19.90 -9.28
N VAL A 260 6.19 -18.83 -9.67
CA VAL A 260 6.53 -17.72 -8.76
C VAL A 260 5.97 -16.42 -9.30
N VAL A 261 5.29 -15.65 -8.43
CA VAL A 261 4.77 -14.32 -8.74
C VAL A 261 5.55 -13.28 -7.94
N LEU A 262 6.24 -12.37 -8.64
CA LEU A 262 7.02 -11.31 -8.02
C LEU A 262 6.17 -10.08 -7.77
N SER A 263 5.85 -9.82 -6.50
CA SER A 263 4.98 -8.72 -6.04
C SER A 263 5.61 -7.92 -4.89
N ALA A 264 6.94 -7.83 -4.86
CA ALA A 264 7.70 -7.17 -3.78
C ALA A 264 7.70 -5.63 -3.86
N GLY A 265 6.75 -5.06 -4.60
CA GLY A 265 6.71 -3.64 -4.95
C GLY A 265 7.79 -3.28 -5.98
N VAL A 266 7.68 -2.10 -6.59
CA VAL A 266 8.57 -1.69 -7.69
C VAL A 266 10.04 -1.82 -7.28
N LEU A 267 10.46 -1.16 -6.20
CA LEU A 267 11.86 -1.18 -5.77
C LEU A 267 12.33 -2.56 -5.32
N GLY A 268 11.48 -3.33 -4.63
CA GLY A 268 11.83 -4.67 -4.16
C GLY A 268 12.00 -5.65 -5.32
N THR A 269 11.06 -5.65 -6.25
CA THR A 269 11.07 -6.53 -7.44
C THR A 269 12.26 -6.20 -8.35
N VAL A 270 12.45 -4.92 -8.71
CA VAL A 270 13.56 -4.50 -9.58
C VAL A 270 14.91 -4.83 -8.96
N LYS A 271 15.12 -4.54 -7.68
CA LYS A 271 16.38 -4.88 -6.98
C LYS A 271 16.63 -6.38 -6.92
N LEU A 272 15.60 -7.19 -6.71
CA LEU A 272 15.74 -8.65 -6.72
C LEU A 272 16.15 -9.13 -8.11
N LEU A 273 15.41 -8.73 -9.15
CA LEU A 273 15.70 -9.17 -10.52
C LEU A 273 17.07 -8.73 -11.03
N LEU A 274 17.51 -7.50 -10.73
CA LEU A 274 18.86 -7.03 -11.08
C LEU A 274 19.93 -7.91 -10.43
N ARG A 275 19.80 -8.20 -9.14
CA ARG A 275 20.76 -9.09 -8.45
C ARG A 275 20.77 -10.50 -9.04
N LEU A 276 19.61 -11.05 -9.39
CA LEU A 276 19.50 -12.40 -10.00
C LEU A 276 20.14 -12.42 -11.38
N ARG A 277 19.98 -11.35 -12.17
CA ARG A 277 20.67 -11.20 -13.46
C ARG A 277 22.19 -11.14 -13.28
N ASP A 278 22.66 -10.26 -12.41
CA ASP A 278 24.09 -10.04 -12.17
C ASP A 278 24.77 -11.28 -11.57
N ALA A 279 24.03 -12.10 -10.81
CA ALA A 279 24.49 -13.39 -10.30
C ALA A 279 24.37 -14.54 -11.32
N GLY A 280 23.93 -14.27 -12.55
CA GLY A 280 23.74 -15.29 -13.60
C GLY A 280 22.60 -16.27 -13.36
N ARG A 281 21.71 -16.01 -12.39
CA ARG A 281 20.54 -16.86 -12.11
C ARG A 281 19.47 -16.76 -13.20
N LEU A 282 19.26 -15.55 -13.73
CA LEU A 282 18.28 -15.22 -14.75
C LEU A 282 18.95 -14.44 -15.90
N PRO A 283 19.83 -15.06 -16.68
CA PRO A 283 20.63 -14.36 -17.71
C PRO A 283 19.80 -13.84 -18.88
N ALA A 284 18.61 -14.37 -19.10
CA ALA A 284 17.71 -13.95 -20.18
C ALA A 284 16.89 -12.68 -19.86
N LEU A 285 17.07 -12.08 -18.67
CA LEU A 285 16.40 -10.81 -18.36
C LEU A 285 16.95 -9.68 -19.23
N SER A 286 16.02 -8.85 -19.73
CA SER A 286 16.34 -7.72 -20.59
C SER A 286 17.30 -6.72 -19.94
N ASP A 287 18.23 -6.17 -20.74
CA ASP A 287 19.11 -5.07 -20.30
C ASP A 287 18.34 -3.79 -19.96
N ARG A 288 17.10 -3.67 -20.44
CA ARG A 288 16.19 -2.56 -20.09
C ARG A 288 15.62 -2.68 -18.68
N LEU A 289 15.88 -3.76 -17.97
CA LEU A 289 15.41 -3.94 -16.60
C LEU A 289 15.96 -2.84 -15.68
N GLY A 290 15.06 -2.09 -15.07
CA GLY A 290 15.40 -0.95 -14.20
C GLY A 290 15.39 0.40 -14.89
N ASP A 291 15.24 0.43 -16.22
CA ASP A 291 15.04 1.67 -16.95
C ASP A 291 13.61 2.21 -16.73
N VAL A 292 13.51 3.54 -16.66
CA VAL A 292 12.22 4.24 -16.55
C VAL A 292 11.34 3.72 -15.39
N VAL A 293 11.96 3.41 -14.25
CA VAL A 293 11.22 3.05 -13.04
C VAL A 293 10.43 4.27 -12.57
N ARG A 294 9.12 4.09 -12.41
CA ARG A 294 8.19 5.16 -12.01
C ARG A 294 7.56 4.85 -10.66
N THR A 295 7.26 5.90 -9.92
CA THR A 295 6.37 5.87 -8.75
C THR A 295 5.00 6.42 -9.15
N ASN A 296 4.05 6.47 -8.21
CA ASN A 296 2.76 7.15 -8.40
C ASN A 296 2.88 8.68 -8.56
N SER A 297 4.11 9.23 -8.46
CA SER A 297 4.42 10.66 -8.67
C SER A 297 3.57 11.61 -7.84
N GLU A 298 3.20 11.21 -6.63
CA GLU A 298 2.47 12.03 -5.68
C GLU A 298 3.38 13.08 -5.05
N ALA A 299 2.87 14.30 -4.88
CA ALA A 299 3.48 15.34 -4.10
C ALA A 299 2.69 15.57 -2.82
N ILE A 300 3.36 15.44 -1.67
CA ILE A 300 2.76 15.81 -0.38
C ILE A 300 3.09 17.29 -0.15
N VAL A 301 2.05 18.12 -0.21
CA VAL A 301 2.15 19.55 0.08
C VAL A 301 1.41 19.86 1.37
N GLY A 302 1.87 20.85 2.12
CA GLY A 302 1.26 21.24 3.38
C GLY A 302 1.41 22.72 3.65
N ALA A 303 0.42 23.31 4.26
CA ALA A 303 0.48 24.67 4.78
C ALA A 303 0.15 24.66 6.27
N SER A 304 0.87 25.47 7.06
CA SER A 304 0.60 25.66 8.48
C SER A 304 0.29 27.12 8.76
N ALA A 305 -0.78 27.36 9.52
CA ALA A 305 -1.09 28.71 10.00
C ALA A 305 -0.15 29.09 11.14
N ARG A 306 0.42 30.28 11.12
CA ARG A 306 1.29 30.81 12.19
C ARG A 306 0.54 31.18 13.47
N THR A 307 -0.77 31.38 13.40
CA THR A 307 -1.63 31.72 14.55
C THR A 307 -2.87 30.84 14.53
N ALA A 308 -2.89 29.81 15.35
CA ALA A 308 -4.13 29.16 15.73
C ALA A 308 -4.83 30.02 16.80
N ARG A 309 -5.58 31.06 16.41
CA ARG A 309 -6.69 31.52 17.23
C ARG A 309 -7.86 30.58 16.97
N PRO A 310 -8.37 29.86 17.97
CA PRO A 310 -9.60 29.12 17.79
C PRO A 310 -10.70 30.14 17.46
N ALA A 311 -11.34 29.98 16.31
CA ALA A 311 -12.57 30.68 16.04
C ALA A 311 -13.56 30.30 17.14
N SER A 312 -14.02 31.31 17.89
CA SER A 312 -15.05 31.17 18.88
C SER A 312 -16.38 30.80 18.19
N SER A 313 -16.66 29.55 18.04
CA SER A 313 -18.01 29.05 17.83
C SER A 313 -18.12 27.69 18.49
N GLY A 314 -18.96 27.63 19.52
CA GLY A 314 -19.11 26.54 20.44
C GLY A 314 -19.45 25.19 19.79
N ALA A 315 -18.51 24.28 19.92
CA ALA A 315 -18.74 22.86 20.05
C ALA A 315 -17.54 22.29 20.82
N ALA A 316 -17.73 22.08 22.10
CA ALA A 316 -16.77 21.45 22.99
C ALA A 316 -16.64 19.97 22.59
N PHE A 317 -15.60 19.61 21.85
CA PHE A 317 -15.12 18.25 21.80
C PHE A 317 -14.02 18.09 22.86
N GLY A 318 -14.36 17.41 23.93
CA GLY A 318 -13.41 17.00 24.96
C GLY A 318 -12.41 16.00 24.37
N ALA A 319 -11.26 16.50 23.95
CA ALA A 319 -10.11 15.68 23.64
C ALA A 319 -9.16 15.73 24.84
N PRO A 320 -8.56 14.60 25.25
CA PRO A 320 -7.52 14.62 26.28
C PRO A 320 -6.34 15.44 25.75
N LYS A 321 -5.79 16.30 26.61
CA LYS A 321 -4.60 17.11 26.34
C LYS A 321 -3.41 16.20 26.06
N MET A 322 -3.15 15.91 24.78
CA MET A 322 -1.86 15.45 24.30
C MET A 322 -1.12 16.64 23.66
N PRO A 323 0.22 16.75 23.78
CA PRO A 323 0.97 17.81 23.12
C PRO A 323 0.72 17.72 21.62
N MET A 324 0.21 18.80 21.03
CA MET A 324 -0.11 18.91 19.63
C MET A 324 1.14 18.72 18.78
N MET A 325 1.28 17.54 18.21
CA MET A 325 1.96 17.42 16.93
C MET A 325 0.98 17.86 15.83
N PRO A 326 1.45 18.53 14.76
CA PRO A 326 0.59 18.78 13.62
C PRO A 326 0.06 17.44 13.12
N SER A 327 -1.23 17.23 13.23
CA SER A 327 -1.90 16.07 12.63
C SER A 327 -1.59 16.10 11.15
N PRO A 328 -1.17 14.97 10.54
CA PRO A 328 -1.17 14.88 9.10
C PRO A 328 -2.60 15.13 8.65
N MET A 329 -2.81 16.23 7.92
CA MET A 329 -4.09 16.57 7.33
C MET A 329 -4.60 15.37 6.56
N CYS A 330 -5.88 15.03 6.73
CA CYS A 330 -6.61 14.31 5.70
C CYS A 330 -6.56 15.20 4.45
N LEU A 331 -5.66 14.87 3.53
CA LEU A 331 -5.50 15.58 2.28
C LEU A 331 -6.68 15.24 1.39
N SER A 332 -7.64 16.14 1.29
CA SER A 332 -8.45 16.23 0.11
C SER A 332 -7.53 16.67 -1.02
N SER A 333 -7.28 15.81 -2.00
CA SER A 333 -6.40 16.13 -3.12
C SER A 333 -7.21 16.88 -4.18
N VAL A 334 -6.83 18.11 -4.43
CA VAL A 334 -7.22 18.79 -5.67
C VAL A 334 -6.32 18.22 -6.77
N PRO A 335 -6.83 17.69 -7.87
CA PRO A 335 -5.99 17.28 -8.97
C PRO A 335 -5.30 18.51 -9.56
N LEU A 336 -4.01 18.63 -9.32
CA LEU A 336 -3.19 19.63 -9.98
C LEU A 336 -3.11 19.29 -11.47
N VAL A 337 -3.83 20.02 -12.29
CA VAL A 337 -3.62 20.05 -13.73
C VAL A 337 -2.20 20.55 -13.98
N SER A 338 -1.30 19.66 -14.39
CA SER A 338 0.05 20.04 -14.78
C SER A 338 -0.02 20.90 -16.04
N LYS A 339 -0.01 22.22 -15.90
CA LYS A 339 0.38 23.10 -17.01
C LYS A 339 1.86 22.87 -17.25
N THR A 340 2.18 22.23 -18.36
CA THR A 340 3.55 22.12 -18.86
C THR A 340 4.10 23.53 -19.04
N ILE A 341 4.98 23.95 -18.15
CA ILE A 341 5.78 25.16 -18.34
C ILE A 341 6.79 24.84 -19.46
N ARG A 342 6.50 25.26 -20.66
CA ARG A 342 7.49 25.26 -21.72
C ARG A 342 8.59 26.28 -21.31
N SER A 343 9.76 25.76 -20.97
CA SER A 343 10.96 26.60 -20.88
C SER A 343 11.28 27.14 -22.27
N SER A 344 11.01 28.42 -22.49
CA SER A 344 11.52 29.14 -23.65
C SER A 344 13.04 29.23 -23.50
N GLY A 345 13.77 28.48 -24.33
CA GLY A 345 15.20 28.66 -24.46
C GLY A 345 15.49 30.09 -24.93
N ARG A 346 16.37 30.76 -24.24
CA ARG A 346 17.20 31.85 -24.82
C ARG A 346 18.62 31.37 -24.88
N LYS A 347 19.19 31.71 -26.03
CA LYS A 347 20.55 31.43 -26.49
C LYS A 347 21.64 31.75 -25.48
#